data_527241f7057ccca98397e62ab9fece46
#
_entry.id   527241f7057ccca98397e62ab9fece46
#
_cell.length_a   1.000
_cell.length_b   1.000
_cell.length_c   1.000
_cell.angle_alpha   90.00
_cell.angle_beta   90.00
_cell.angle_gamma   90.00
#
_symmetry.space_group_name_H-M   'P 1'
#
loop_
_entity.id
_entity.type
_entity.pdbx_description
1 polymer ?
#
loop_
_entity_poly.entity_id
_entity_poly.type
_entity_poly.pdbx_seq_one_letter_code
_entity_poly.pdbx_strand_id
1 'polypeptide(L)'
;MSEKQYGMLVRTSRCVGCQTCVVGCHVLNECPEGVYLGHLETVGHEDNYLVDGTFPNVSVTFRPHLCNHCAKPACVENCPTGAMRKREEHGVVETDPEVCIGCGTCVKACPYGAPALDEERKVAVKCNLCRPRVERGEEPLCVCSCPGEARLFGDVSDPASDIAKAIAETGAEPLLPEEGTKPSVYYC
;
A
#
# COMPACT_ATOMS: atom_id res chain seq x y z
N MET A 1 4.76 -22.60 -12.66
CA MET A 1 5.40 -21.78 -11.62
C MET A 1 4.43 -20.67 -11.32
N SER A 2 3.98 -20.49 -10.07
CA SER A 2 3.15 -19.35 -9.71
C SER A 2 3.94 -18.07 -9.98
N GLU A 3 3.34 -17.12 -10.69
CA GLU A 3 3.95 -15.81 -10.88
C GLU A 3 4.17 -15.18 -9.51
N LYS A 4 5.37 -14.65 -9.28
CA LYS A 4 5.76 -14.01 -8.03
C LYS A 4 4.84 -12.82 -7.74
N GLN A 5 4.35 -12.70 -6.53
CA GLN A 5 3.52 -11.59 -6.10
C GLN A 5 4.05 -10.98 -4.81
N TYR A 6 4.69 -9.84 -4.90
CA TYR A 6 5.05 -9.08 -3.72
C TYR A 6 3.81 -8.49 -3.05
N GLY A 7 3.80 -8.54 -1.72
CA GLY A 7 2.73 -8.01 -0.89
C GLY A 7 3.22 -7.56 0.48
N MET A 8 2.27 -7.20 1.31
CA MET A 8 2.54 -6.72 2.66
C MET A 8 1.52 -7.24 3.66
N LEU A 9 1.97 -7.64 4.83
CA LEU A 9 1.13 -7.84 6.01
C LEU A 9 1.27 -6.63 6.93
N VAL A 10 0.15 -6.07 7.37
CA VAL A 10 0.07 -4.97 8.32
C VAL A 10 -0.59 -5.45 9.60
N ARG A 11 0.17 -5.46 10.69
CA ARG A 11 -0.31 -5.78 12.05
C ARG A 11 -0.79 -4.48 12.71
N THR A 12 -2.10 -4.22 12.66
CA THR A 12 -2.69 -2.97 13.18
C THR A 12 -2.47 -2.83 14.69
N SER A 13 -2.49 -3.95 15.41
CA SER A 13 -2.22 -4.00 16.87
C SER A 13 -0.81 -3.55 17.26
N ARG A 14 0.14 -3.54 16.32
CA ARG A 14 1.52 -3.06 16.52
C ARG A 14 1.74 -1.64 16.00
N CYS A 15 0.75 -1.05 15.34
CA CYS A 15 0.85 0.29 14.79
C CYS A 15 0.64 1.33 15.88
N VAL A 16 1.65 2.17 16.12
CA VAL A 16 1.62 3.23 17.14
C VAL A 16 1.25 4.61 16.57
N GLY A 17 0.80 4.67 15.31
CA GLY A 17 0.36 5.92 14.69
C GLY A 17 1.45 6.96 14.41
N CYS A 18 2.74 6.60 14.46
CA CYS A 18 3.87 7.54 14.39
C CYS A 18 4.09 8.20 13.02
N GLN A 19 3.42 7.77 11.97
CA GLN A 19 3.50 8.27 10.59
C GLN A 19 4.89 8.17 9.93
N THR A 20 5.91 7.56 10.54
CA THR A 20 7.25 7.39 9.96
C THR A 20 7.20 6.78 8.56
N CYS A 21 6.31 5.79 8.35
CA CYS A 21 6.11 5.15 7.06
C CYS A 21 5.52 6.09 5.99
N VAL A 22 4.71 7.07 6.37
CA VAL A 22 4.11 8.07 5.47
C VAL A 22 5.13 9.13 5.09
N VAL A 23 5.75 9.75 6.11
CA VAL A 23 6.75 10.82 5.92
C VAL A 23 8.00 10.29 5.20
N GLY A 24 8.52 9.13 5.62
CA GLY A 24 9.69 8.52 4.98
C GLY A 24 9.44 8.16 3.51
N CYS A 25 8.23 7.66 3.20
CA CYS A 25 7.84 7.37 1.82
C CYS A 25 7.75 8.65 0.98
N HIS A 26 7.18 9.73 1.54
CA HIS A 26 7.08 11.05 0.88
C HIS A 26 8.47 11.59 0.51
N VAL A 27 9.41 11.55 1.46
CA VAL A 27 10.79 12.02 1.24
C VAL A 27 11.54 11.15 0.24
N LEU A 28 11.46 9.82 0.39
CA LEU A 28 12.18 8.87 -0.49
C LEU A 28 11.74 8.96 -1.96
N ASN A 29 10.45 9.20 -2.18
CA ASN A 29 9.87 9.26 -3.53
C ASN A 29 9.76 10.69 -4.08
N GLU A 30 10.34 11.69 -3.39
CA GLU A 30 10.31 13.09 -3.80
C GLU A 30 8.90 13.54 -4.21
N CYS A 31 7.92 13.19 -3.37
CA CYS A 31 6.54 13.51 -3.65
C CYS A 31 6.31 15.02 -3.58
N PRO A 32 5.52 15.62 -4.48
CA PRO A 32 5.18 17.03 -4.39
C PRO A 32 4.36 17.34 -3.14
N GLU A 33 4.27 18.61 -2.79
CA GLU A 33 3.51 19.07 -1.64
C GLU A 33 2.05 18.59 -1.71
N GLY A 34 1.54 18.07 -0.60
CA GLY A 34 0.17 17.55 -0.51
C GLY A 34 -0.04 16.16 -1.09
N VAL A 35 0.94 15.56 -1.76
CA VAL A 35 0.84 14.21 -2.33
C VAL A 35 1.51 13.18 -1.43
N TYR A 36 0.75 12.21 -0.96
CA TYR A 36 1.23 11.11 -0.13
C TYR A 36 0.89 9.76 -0.79
N LEU A 37 1.86 8.85 -0.87
CA LEU A 37 1.69 7.51 -1.46
C LEU A 37 1.11 6.48 -0.49
N GLY A 38 0.81 6.91 0.72
CA GLY A 38 0.12 6.18 1.77
C GLY A 38 -0.36 7.15 2.83
N HIS A 39 -1.31 6.74 3.64
CA HIS A 39 -1.86 7.53 4.73
C HIS A 39 -2.14 6.66 5.94
N LEU A 40 -2.45 7.29 7.06
CA LEU A 40 -2.86 6.63 8.29
C LEU A 40 -4.31 7.02 8.59
N GLU A 41 -5.15 6.04 8.87
CA GLU A 41 -6.50 6.27 9.41
C GLU A 41 -6.57 5.82 10.87
N THR A 42 -7.49 6.41 11.63
CA THR A 42 -7.95 5.88 12.92
C THR A 42 -9.18 5.03 12.67
N VAL A 43 -9.09 3.74 12.98
CA VAL A 43 -10.17 2.77 12.68
C VAL A 43 -11.43 3.12 13.45
N GLY A 44 -12.56 3.16 12.75
CA GLY A 44 -13.89 3.44 13.35
C GLY A 44 -14.23 4.93 13.48
N HIS A 45 -13.36 5.84 13.08
CA HIS A 45 -13.57 7.28 13.18
C HIS A 45 -13.22 7.99 11.88
N GLU A 46 -14.08 8.91 11.45
CA GLU A 46 -13.80 9.78 10.29
C GLU A 46 -12.73 10.83 10.63
N ASP A 47 -12.70 11.29 11.89
CA ASP A 47 -11.71 12.21 12.41
C ASP A 47 -10.55 11.44 13.04
N ASN A 48 -9.32 11.64 12.54
CA ASN A 48 -8.11 10.89 12.90
C ASN A 48 -7.61 11.08 14.36
N TYR A 49 -8.41 11.58 15.28
CA TYR A 49 -8.01 11.88 16.66
C TYR A 49 -8.98 11.38 17.72
N LEU A 50 -10.03 10.66 17.31
CA LEU A 50 -10.98 10.09 18.25
C LEU A 50 -10.48 8.76 18.80
N VAL A 51 -10.86 8.48 20.04
CA VAL A 51 -10.54 7.24 20.75
C VAL A 51 -11.81 6.49 21.09
N ASP A 52 -11.72 5.17 21.09
CA ASP A 52 -12.79 4.31 21.56
C ASP A 52 -12.80 4.23 23.09
N GLY A 53 -14.00 4.03 23.65
CA GLY A 53 -14.17 3.79 25.09
C GLY A 53 -14.29 5.07 25.92
N THR A 54 -14.23 4.88 27.23
CA THR A 54 -14.30 5.94 28.25
C THR A 54 -13.17 5.75 29.25
N PHE A 55 -12.57 6.85 29.70
CA PHE A 55 -11.53 6.79 30.72
C PHE A 55 -12.00 5.98 31.96
N PRO A 56 -11.18 5.07 32.52
CA PRO A 56 -9.78 4.81 32.14
C PRO A 56 -9.58 3.78 30.99
N ASN A 57 -10.64 3.23 30.41
CA ASN A 57 -10.59 2.19 29.39
C ASN A 57 -10.75 2.82 28.01
N VAL A 58 -9.72 3.48 27.55
CA VAL A 58 -9.67 4.08 26.20
C VAL A 58 -8.70 3.32 25.31
N SER A 59 -9.01 3.23 24.01
CA SER A 59 -8.15 2.62 22.99
C SER A 59 -8.18 3.41 21.71
N VAL A 60 -7.14 3.24 20.88
CA VAL A 60 -7.07 3.75 19.54
C VAL A 60 -6.39 2.72 18.65
N THR A 61 -6.95 2.46 17.49
CA THR A 61 -6.36 1.56 16.50
C THR A 61 -6.03 2.33 15.24
N PHE A 62 -4.77 2.25 14.83
CA PHE A 62 -4.30 2.89 13.60
C PHE A 62 -4.16 1.87 12.48
N ARG A 63 -4.63 2.24 11.28
CA ARG A 63 -4.47 1.45 10.07
C ARG A 63 -3.71 2.24 9.01
N PRO A 64 -2.46 1.86 8.72
CA PRO A 64 -1.71 2.50 7.65
C PRO A 64 -2.10 1.92 6.30
N HIS A 65 -2.51 2.78 5.38
CA HIS A 65 -2.86 2.47 4.01
C HIS A 65 -1.70 2.67 3.04
N LEU A 66 -1.71 1.88 1.97
CA LEU A 66 -0.79 1.98 0.83
C LEU A 66 -1.45 1.34 -0.40
N CYS A 67 -0.81 1.43 -1.57
CA CYS A 67 -1.30 0.70 -2.74
C CYS A 67 -1.31 -0.82 -2.50
N ASN A 68 -2.42 -1.46 -2.82
CA ASN A 68 -2.63 -2.89 -2.59
C ASN A 68 -1.99 -3.80 -3.65
N HIS A 69 -1.38 -3.26 -4.71
CA HIS A 69 -0.76 -4.03 -5.80
C HIS A 69 -1.59 -5.23 -6.25
N CYS A 70 -2.87 -4.99 -6.46
CA CYS A 70 -3.91 -5.98 -6.73
C CYS A 70 -3.51 -6.98 -7.82
N ALA A 71 -4.00 -8.22 -7.72
CA ALA A 71 -3.85 -9.20 -8.79
C ALA A 71 -4.72 -8.85 -10.00
N LYS A 72 -5.88 -8.20 -9.75
CA LYS A 72 -6.77 -7.63 -10.77
C LYS A 72 -6.91 -6.12 -10.55
N PRO A 73 -5.93 -5.30 -10.98
CA PRO A 73 -5.89 -3.89 -10.63
C PRO A 73 -6.82 -3.05 -11.52
N ALA A 74 -7.91 -2.53 -10.96
CA ALA A 74 -8.85 -1.66 -11.67
C ALA A 74 -8.16 -0.43 -12.30
N CYS A 75 -7.10 0.09 -11.65
CA CYS A 75 -6.32 1.21 -12.20
C CYS A 75 -5.55 0.86 -13.48
N VAL A 76 -5.18 -0.40 -13.69
CA VAL A 76 -4.56 -0.89 -14.93
C VAL A 76 -5.61 -1.09 -16.01
N GLU A 77 -6.72 -1.75 -15.67
CA GLU A 77 -7.82 -2.04 -16.61
C GLU A 77 -8.43 -0.75 -17.21
N ASN A 78 -8.46 0.33 -16.42
CA ASN A 78 -9.03 1.61 -16.84
C ASN A 78 -8.00 2.61 -17.38
N CYS A 79 -6.72 2.24 -17.53
CA CYS A 79 -5.71 3.16 -18.04
C CYS A 79 -5.77 3.26 -19.56
N PRO A 80 -6.16 4.42 -20.15
CA PRO A 80 -6.38 4.53 -21.59
C PRO A 80 -5.09 4.44 -22.40
N THR A 81 -3.93 4.75 -21.81
CA THR A 81 -2.63 4.75 -22.50
C THR A 81 -1.78 3.52 -22.16
N GLY A 82 -2.22 2.67 -21.19
CA GLY A 82 -1.42 1.57 -20.67
C GLY A 82 -0.21 2.02 -19.83
N ALA A 83 -0.18 3.29 -19.41
CA ALA A 83 0.86 3.81 -18.51
C ALA A 83 0.86 3.10 -17.16
N MET A 84 -0.33 2.80 -16.62
CA MET A 84 -0.47 1.99 -15.42
C MET A 84 -0.40 0.52 -15.80
N ARG A 85 0.59 -0.22 -15.27
CA ARG A 85 0.79 -1.63 -15.64
C ARG A 85 1.22 -2.47 -14.45
N LYS A 86 0.83 -3.74 -14.48
CA LYS A 86 1.29 -4.76 -13.53
C LYS A 86 2.50 -5.46 -14.13
N ARG A 87 3.57 -5.60 -13.33
CA ARG A 87 4.78 -6.31 -13.73
C ARG A 87 4.65 -7.80 -13.43
N GLU A 88 4.90 -8.62 -14.42
CA GLU A 88 4.79 -10.09 -14.30
C GLU A 88 5.87 -10.67 -13.38
N GLU A 89 7.06 -10.07 -13.35
CA GLU A 89 8.21 -10.57 -12.61
C GLU A 89 8.01 -10.58 -11.09
N HIS A 90 7.15 -9.70 -10.58
CA HIS A 90 6.97 -9.52 -9.12
C HIS A 90 5.58 -9.03 -8.71
N GLY A 91 4.65 -8.89 -9.65
CA GLY A 91 3.26 -8.51 -9.39
C GLY A 91 3.04 -7.07 -8.96
N VAL A 92 4.07 -6.22 -8.93
CA VAL A 92 3.94 -4.80 -8.56
C VAL A 92 3.24 -4.01 -9.66
N VAL A 93 2.26 -3.19 -9.27
CA VAL A 93 1.62 -2.26 -10.20
C VAL A 93 2.40 -0.95 -10.20
N GLU A 94 2.76 -0.45 -11.36
CA GLU A 94 3.59 0.75 -11.54
C GLU A 94 2.97 1.70 -12.58
N THR A 95 3.38 2.97 -12.49
CA THR A 95 3.09 3.99 -13.52
C THR A 95 4.33 4.21 -14.36
N ASP A 96 4.17 4.20 -15.67
CA ASP A 96 5.20 4.65 -16.61
C ASP A 96 4.99 6.15 -16.87
N PRO A 97 5.88 7.03 -16.39
CA PRO A 97 5.71 8.46 -16.54
C PRO A 97 5.83 8.95 -17.98
N GLU A 98 6.56 8.23 -18.84
CA GLU A 98 6.75 8.61 -20.26
C GLU A 98 5.47 8.41 -21.10
N VAL A 99 4.59 7.52 -20.66
CA VAL A 99 3.34 7.18 -21.35
C VAL A 99 2.12 7.79 -20.66
N CYS A 100 2.27 8.22 -19.42
CA CYS A 100 1.19 8.78 -18.61
C CYS A 100 0.78 10.16 -19.14
N ILE A 101 -0.52 10.37 -19.37
CA ILE A 101 -1.08 11.65 -19.81
C ILE A 101 -1.76 12.45 -18.69
N GLY A 102 -1.63 12.03 -17.43
CA GLY A 102 -2.20 12.74 -16.29
C GLY A 102 -3.72 12.82 -16.23
N CYS A 103 -4.45 11.92 -16.91
CA CYS A 103 -5.92 12.00 -17.02
C CYS A 103 -6.69 11.72 -15.71
N GLY A 104 -6.05 11.19 -14.66
CA GLY A 104 -6.67 10.90 -13.38
C GLY A 104 -7.64 9.71 -13.35
N THR A 105 -7.80 8.96 -14.46
CA THR A 105 -8.73 7.82 -14.51
C THR A 105 -8.37 6.73 -13.48
N CYS A 106 -7.07 6.45 -13.28
CA CYS A 106 -6.60 5.49 -12.29
C CYS A 106 -6.90 5.92 -10.84
N VAL A 107 -6.93 7.23 -10.57
CA VAL A 107 -7.30 7.79 -9.25
C VAL A 107 -8.77 7.50 -8.96
N LYS A 108 -9.65 7.72 -9.94
CA LYS A 108 -11.10 7.48 -9.80
C LYS A 108 -11.46 6.00 -9.76
N ALA A 109 -10.70 5.16 -10.48
CA ALA A 109 -10.98 3.73 -10.59
C ALA A 109 -10.49 2.92 -9.38
N CYS A 110 -9.60 3.47 -8.55
CA CYS A 110 -9.03 2.74 -7.42
C CYS A 110 -9.97 2.78 -6.19
N PRO A 111 -10.51 1.66 -5.72
CA PRO A 111 -11.40 1.65 -4.56
C PRO A 111 -10.68 1.98 -3.24
N TYR A 112 -9.34 1.92 -3.25
CA TYR A 112 -8.49 2.19 -2.09
C TYR A 112 -7.92 3.62 -2.07
N GLY A 113 -8.19 4.45 -3.08
CA GLY A 113 -7.65 5.80 -3.18
C GLY A 113 -6.11 5.88 -3.25
N ALA A 114 -5.45 4.81 -3.73
CA ALA A 114 -4.00 4.71 -3.67
C ALA A 114 -3.22 5.56 -4.70
N PRO A 115 -3.65 5.72 -5.96
CA PRO A 115 -3.01 6.64 -6.88
C PRO A 115 -3.37 8.09 -6.57
N ALA A 116 -2.38 8.98 -6.71
CA ALA A 116 -2.56 10.43 -6.70
C ALA A 116 -2.08 11.04 -8.02
N LEU A 117 -2.45 12.27 -8.31
CA LEU A 117 -1.97 13.01 -9.46
C LEU A 117 -0.88 14.00 -9.01
N ASP A 118 0.28 13.94 -9.64
CA ASP A 118 1.29 14.96 -9.58
C ASP A 118 0.92 16.03 -10.61
N GLU A 119 0.41 17.16 -10.13
CA GLU A 119 -0.09 18.24 -10.97
C GLU A 119 1.02 19.01 -11.70
N GLU A 120 2.25 18.98 -11.18
CA GLU A 120 3.39 19.63 -11.80
C GLU A 120 3.93 18.79 -12.97
N ARG A 121 4.15 17.50 -12.72
CA ARG A 121 4.67 16.55 -13.73
C ARG A 121 3.58 16.03 -14.68
N LYS A 122 2.30 16.25 -14.36
CA LYS A 122 1.13 15.72 -15.08
C LYS A 122 1.14 14.18 -15.20
N VAL A 123 1.54 13.49 -14.14
CA VAL A 123 1.61 12.03 -14.10
C VAL A 123 0.93 11.48 -12.84
N ALA A 124 0.39 10.28 -12.95
CA ALA A 124 -0.11 9.56 -11.78
C ALA A 124 1.05 8.96 -10.98
N VAL A 125 1.04 9.17 -9.67
CA VAL A 125 2.01 8.63 -8.73
C VAL A 125 1.33 7.73 -7.71
N LYS A 126 2.02 6.70 -7.25
CA LYS A 126 1.55 5.78 -6.21
C LYS A 126 2.69 4.97 -5.62
N CYS A 127 2.45 4.28 -4.52
CA CYS A 127 3.38 3.32 -3.98
C CYS A 127 3.85 2.31 -5.05
N ASN A 128 5.15 2.07 -5.15
CA ASN A 128 5.80 1.10 -6.03
C ASN A 128 6.47 -0.05 -5.25
N LEU A 129 6.06 -0.28 -3.99
CA LEU A 129 6.69 -1.19 -3.02
C LEU A 129 8.21 -0.96 -2.87
N CYS A 130 8.65 0.28 -3.05
CA CYS A 130 10.09 0.64 -3.05
C CYS A 130 10.93 -0.25 -3.97
N ARG A 131 10.41 -0.59 -5.16
CA ARG A 131 11.04 -1.51 -6.12
C ARG A 131 12.56 -1.30 -6.28
N PRO A 132 13.07 -0.06 -6.44
CA PRO A 132 14.52 0.14 -6.56
C PRO A 132 15.33 -0.33 -5.35
N ARG A 133 14.74 -0.33 -4.14
CA ARG A 133 15.35 -0.89 -2.94
C ARG A 133 15.28 -2.42 -2.94
N VAL A 134 14.09 -2.95 -3.25
CA VAL A 134 13.83 -4.40 -3.28
C VAL A 134 14.73 -5.11 -4.31
N GLU A 135 14.98 -4.51 -5.46
CA GLU A 135 15.92 -5.02 -6.47
C GLU A 135 17.37 -5.09 -5.99
N ARG A 136 17.75 -4.27 -5.00
CA ARG A 136 19.05 -4.34 -4.31
C ARG A 136 19.07 -5.29 -3.13
N GLY A 137 17.97 -6.01 -2.86
CA GLY A 137 17.84 -6.90 -1.72
C GLY A 137 17.52 -6.18 -0.40
N GLU A 138 17.11 -4.93 -0.45
CA GLU A 138 16.69 -4.14 0.71
C GLU A 138 15.16 -4.24 0.92
N GLU A 139 14.71 -4.09 2.16
CA GLU A 139 13.28 -3.98 2.42
C GLU A 139 12.71 -2.61 1.99
N PRO A 140 11.38 -2.53 1.70
CA PRO A 140 10.69 -1.25 1.55
C PRO A 140 10.93 -0.35 2.76
N LEU A 141 11.12 0.95 2.53
CA LEU A 141 11.43 1.90 3.62
C LEU A 141 10.39 1.86 4.74
N CYS A 142 9.11 1.78 4.41
CA CYS A 142 8.04 1.72 5.40
C CYS A 142 8.01 0.43 6.24
N VAL A 143 8.77 -0.59 5.87
CA VAL A 143 9.00 -1.82 6.65
C VAL A 143 10.18 -1.61 7.58
N CYS A 144 11.38 -1.39 7.03
CA CYS A 144 12.61 -1.29 7.83
C CYS A 144 12.64 -0.08 8.78
N SER A 145 11.84 0.98 8.52
CA SER A 145 11.76 2.15 9.40
C SER A 145 10.61 2.10 10.43
N CYS A 146 9.83 1.01 10.46
CA CYS A 146 8.68 0.92 11.36
C CYS A 146 9.10 0.60 12.79
N PRO A 147 8.98 1.53 13.77
CA PRO A 147 9.42 1.28 15.14
C PRO A 147 8.60 0.22 15.85
N GLY A 148 7.35 0.00 15.43
CA GLY A 148 6.47 -1.04 15.97
C GLY A 148 6.61 -2.38 15.27
N GLU A 149 7.45 -2.50 14.21
CA GLU A 149 7.54 -3.69 13.34
C GLU A 149 6.15 -4.17 12.89
N ALA A 150 5.27 -3.21 12.62
CA ALA A 150 3.89 -3.47 12.26
C ALA A 150 3.74 -3.98 10.81
N ARG A 151 4.80 -3.94 10.02
CA ARG A 151 4.77 -4.31 8.60
C ARG A 151 5.73 -5.45 8.30
N LEU A 152 5.28 -6.42 7.50
CA LEU A 152 6.09 -7.49 6.95
C LEU A 152 5.91 -7.49 5.44
N PHE A 153 7.02 -7.56 4.70
CA PHE A 153 7.06 -7.57 3.23
C PHE A 153 7.59 -8.92 2.72
N GLY A 154 7.10 -9.35 1.57
CA GLY A 154 7.62 -10.56 0.91
C GLY A 154 6.75 -11.04 -0.24
N ASP A 155 7.04 -12.25 -0.70
CA ASP A 155 6.28 -12.93 -1.75
C ASP A 155 5.06 -13.64 -1.13
N VAL A 156 3.85 -13.12 -1.37
CA VAL A 156 2.61 -13.70 -0.85
C VAL A 156 2.12 -14.89 -1.68
N SER A 157 2.72 -15.14 -2.85
CA SER A 157 2.40 -16.29 -3.69
C SER A 157 3.19 -17.55 -3.34
N ASP A 158 4.30 -17.40 -2.59
CA ASP A 158 5.11 -18.51 -2.11
C ASP A 158 4.65 -18.96 -0.71
N PRO A 159 4.03 -20.13 -0.56
CA PRO A 159 3.59 -20.65 0.74
C PRO A 159 4.72 -20.87 1.74
N ALA A 160 5.97 -20.99 1.27
CA ALA A 160 7.15 -21.17 2.11
C ALA A 160 7.68 -19.85 2.66
N SER A 161 7.26 -18.71 2.11
CA SER A 161 7.69 -17.38 2.56
C SER A 161 7.20 -17.06 3.96
N ASP A 162 7.96 -16.25 4.69
CA ASP A 162 7.59 -15.85 6.06
C ASP A 162 6.30 -15.02 6.08
N ILE A 163 6.07 -14.20 5.04
CA ILE A 163 4.83 -13.40 4.96
C ILE A 163 3.61 -14.28 4.71
N ALA A 164 3.68 -15.28 3.84
CA ALA A 164 2.55 -16.16 3.57
C ALA A 164 2.17 -16.99 4.81
N LYS A 165 3.17 -17.50 5.55
CA LYS A 165 2.96 -18.17 6.85
C LYS A 165 2.31 -17.23 7.85
N ALA A 166 2.83 -16.00 8.01
CA ALA A 166 2.30 -15.02 8.93
C ALA A 166 0.84 -14.62 8.59
N ILE A 167 0.50 -14.47 7.32
CA ILE A 167 -0.89 -14.23 6.86
C ILE A 167 -1.81 -15.40 7.29
N ALA A 168 -1.38 -16.64 7.04
CA ALA A 168 -2.16 -17.82 7.39
C ALA A 168 -2.33 -17.98 8.91
N GLU A 169 -1.28 -17.74 9.69
CA GLU A 169 -1.28 -17.86 11.15
C GLU A 169 -2.15 -16.79 11.83
N THR A 170 -2.18 -15.57 11.28
CA THR A 170 -2.93 -14.46 11.86
C THR A 170 -4.37 -14.37 11.37
N GLY A 171 -4.72 -15.11 10.31
CA GLY A 171 -6.01 -14.96 9.64
C GLY A 171 -6.20 -13.58 9.02
N ALA A 172 -5.10 -12.94 8.59
CA ALA A 172 -5.13 -11.59 8.05
C ALA A 172 -5.95 -11.52 6.75
N GLU A 173 -6.76 -10.48 6.62
CA GLU A 173 -7.67 -10.27 5.49
C GLU A 173 -7.30 -9.02 4.68
N PRO A 174 -7.57 -9.00 3.37
CA PRO A 174 -7.41 -7.79 2.57
C PRO A 174 -8.56 -6.81 2.83
N LEU A 175 -8.34 -5.53 2.53
CA LEU A 175 -9.40 -4.53 2.54
C LEU A 175 -10.32 -4.71 1.33
N LEU A 176 -11.62 -4.43 1.49
CA LEU A 176 -12.65 -4.41 0.45
C LEU A 176 -12.59 -5.64 -0.48
N PRO A 177 -12.66 -6.86 0.05
CA PRO A 177 -12.59 -8.08 -0.77
C PRO A 177 -13.74 -8.17 -1.79
N GLU A 178 -14.88 -7.54 -1.52
CA GLU A 178 -16.06 -7.43 -2.37
C GLU A 178 -15.79 -6.70 -3.70
N GLU A 179 -14.79 -5.82 -3.76
CA GLU A 179 -14.39 -5.10 -4.97
C GLU A 179 -13.73 -6.01 -6.03
N GLY A 180 -13.41 -7.27 -5.68
CA GLY A 180 -12.92 -8.28 -6.59
C GLY A 180 -11.54 -8.02 -7.18
N THR A 181 -10.83 -7.00 -6.71
CA THR A 181 -9.51 -6.58 -7.21
C THR A 181 -8.37 -7.50 -6.78
N LYS A 182 -8.63 -8.40 -5.83
CA LYS A 182 -7.64 -9.33 -5.22
C LYS A 182 -6.40 -8.59 -4.72
N PRO A 183 -6.48 -7.85 -3.61
CA PRO A 183 -5.37 -7.14 -3.00
C PRO A 183 -4.22 -8.06 -2.57
N SER A 184 -2.99 -7.53 -2.56
CA SER A 184 -1.80 -8.20 -2.04
C SER A 184 -1.30 -7.56 -0.73
N VAL A 185 -2.13 -6.74 -0.09
CA VAL A 185 -1.89 -6.19 1.24
C VAL A 185 -2.97 -6.73 2.18
N TYR A 186 -2.53 -7.28 3.31
CA TYR A 186 -3.35 -7.97 4.30
C TYR A 186 -3.23 -7.27 5.65
N TYR A 187 -4.29 -7.32 6.46
CA TYR A 187 -4.39 -6.64 7.76
C TYR A 187 -4.85 -7.62 8.85
N CYS A 188 -4.24 -7.53 10.06
CA CYS A 188 -4.64 -8.24 11.27
C CYS A 188 -4.47 -7.37 12.53
#